data_872c5b80cb260599592e890e254b840e
#
_entry.id   872c5b80cb260599592e890e254b840e
#
_cell.length_a   1.000
_cell.length_b   1.000
_cell.length_c   1.000
_cell.angle_alpha   90.00
_cell.angle_beta   90.00
_cell.angle_gamma   90.00
#
_symmetry.space_group_name_H-M   'P 1'
#
loop_
_entity.id
_entity.type
_entity.pdbx_description
1 polymer ?
#
loop_
_entity_poly.entity_id
_entity_poly.type
_entity_poly.pdbx_seq_one_letter_code
_entity_poly.pdbx_strand_id
1 'polypeptide(L)'
;MRKAYSVILLLAVVVTGCSQRGPEQSLFDQQMDCALALAQEYGPITEAIARQTAEEFDGVATEINYKSPESAERKCQTDSCMPFDLKDLARTTVVATWDSAAVGEVVEFLITITTEQELFGRYKHQTSDYGYWGDIVNLQFDSLMTEIQVKTYGMFYAADPEEMVRETIGDERYEYIYSVTGVEPGMAHVYYEIIRADTSSEATIAHYKQLSREYFRILQSIPKPDE
;
A
#
# COMPACT_ATOMS: atom_id res chain seq x y z
N MET A 1 -7.19 24.13 19.21
CA MET A 1 -6.80 23.35 20.41
C MET A 1 -6.47 21.94 19.93
N ARG A 2 -5.19 21.61 19.84
CA ARG A 2 -4.73 20.28 19.40
C ARG A 2 -5.10 19.27 20.48
N LYS A 3 -5.98 18.31 20.14
CA LYS A 3 -6.25 17.16 21.01
C LYS A 3 -5.03 16.26 21.01
N ALA A 4 -4.33 16.17 22.12
CA ALA A 4 -3.26 15.20 22.31
C ALA A 4 -3.90 13.80 22.41
N TYR A 5 -3.80 13.02 21.34
CA TYR A 5 -4.15 11.61 21.37
C TYR A 5 -2.93 10.84 21.89
N SER A 6 -2.93 10.53 23.17
CA SER A 6 -1.97 9.57 23.74
C SER A 6 -2.47 8.17 23.40
N VAL A 7 -1.95 7.60 22.32
CA VAL A 7 -2.01 6.16 22.12
C VAL A 7 -0.95 5.55 23.04
N ILE A 8 -1.34 5.07 24.20
CA ILE A 8 -0.46 4.29 25.08
C ILE A 8 -0.33 2.92 24.44
N LEU A 9 0.74 2.75 23.66
CA LEU A 9 1.13 1.45 23.13
C LEU A 9 1.76 0.65 24.26
N LEU A 10 1.02 -0.31 24.81
CA LEU A 10 1.56 -1.30 25.73
C LEU A 10 2.30 -2.34 24.87
N LEU A 11 3.59 -2.11 24.62
CA LEU A 11 4.48 -3.12 24.04
C LEU A 11 4.75 -4.21 25.08
N ALA A 12 3.91 -5.23 25.12
CA ALA A 12 4.25 -6.50 25.72
C ALA A 12 4.91 -7.37 24.65
N VAL A 13 6.22 -7.26 24.53
CA VAL A 13 7.01 -8.16 23.67
C VAL A 13 6.92 -9.57 24.25
N VAL A 14 6.07 -10.39 23.62
CA VAL A 14 6.12 -11.84 23.81
C VAL A 14 6.76 -12.45 22.58
N VAL A 15 8.09 -12.51 22.57
CA VAL A 15 8.86 -13.36 21.65
C VAL A 15 8.65 -14.82 22.06
N THR A 16 7.47 -15.37 21.76
CA THR A 16 7.13 -16.77 22.06
C THR A 16 6.36 -17.44 20.93
N GLY A 17 6.70 -17.17 19.67
CA GLY A 17 5.93 -17.71 18.53
C GLY A 17 6.67 -18.56 17.51
N CYS A 18 7.98 -18.45 17.41
CA CYS A 18 8.76 -19.31 16.49
C CYS A 18 9.05 -20.67 17.14
N SER A 19 8.01 -21.40 17.50
CA SER A 19 8.13 -22.76 18.07
C SER A 19 8.55 -23.74 16.98
N GLN A 20 9.64 -24.47 17.25
CA GLN A 20 10.21 -25.53 16.45
C GLN A 20 9.11 -26.50 15.94
N ARG A 21 8.78 -26.41 14.66
CA ARG A 21 8.05 -27.45 13.94
C ARG A 21 9.10 -28.36 13.30
N GLY A 22 8.82 -29.64 13.28
CA GLY A 22 9.57 -30.83 12.92
C GLY A 22 10.80 -30.75 12.01
N PRO A 23 11.59 -31.82 11.96
CA PRO A 23 12.95 -31.86 11.39
C PRO A 23 13.03 -31.80 9.85
N GLU A 24 11.92 -31.56 9.13
CA GLU A 24 11.86 -31.58 7.65
C GLU A 24 11.65 -30.19 7.01
N GLN A 25 11.41 -29.14 7.81
CA GLN A 25 11.13 -27.81 7.26
C GLN A 25 12.44 -27.06 6.97
N SER A 26 12.57 -26.46 5.77
CA SER A 26 13.73 -25.67 5.42
C SER A 26 13.86 -24.41 6.30
N LEU A 27 15.08 -23.87 6.44
CA LEU A 27 15.29 -22.61 7.16
C LEU A 27 14.48 -21.46 6.54
N PHE A 28 14.35 -21.43 5.22
CA PHE A 28 13.54 -20.44 4.50
C PHE A 28 12.07 -20.54 4.90
N ASP A 29 11.48 -21.73 4.93
CA ASP A 29 10.07 -21.94 5.32
C ASP A 29 9.83 -21.50 6.77
N GLN A 30 10.74 -21.85 7.68
CA GLN A 30 10.65 -21.41 9.08
C GLN A 30 10.70 -19.88 9.21
N GLN A 31 11.56 -19.21 8.44
CA GLN A 31 11.61 -17.74 8.41
C GLN A 31 10.38 -17.12 7.78
N MET A 32 9.79 -17.76 6.75
CA MET A 32 8.56 -17.29 6.13
C MET A 32 7.38 -17.37 7.11
N ASP A 33 7.20 -18.50 7.78
CA ASP A 33 6.16 -18.67 8.80
C ASP A 33 6.30 -17.62 9.91
N CYS A 34 7.53 -17.36 10.38
CA CYS A 34 7.82 -16.37 11.41
C CYS A 34 7.50 -14.95 10.91
N ALA A 35 7.94 -14.58 9.71
CA ALA A 35 7.70 -13.25 9.13
C ALA A 35 6.19 -13.00 8.91
N LEU A 36 5.44 -13.99 8.45
CA LEU A 36 3.99 -13.91 8.29
C LEU A 36 3.26 -13.77 9.63
N ALA A 37 3.70 -14.48 10.67
CA ALA A 37 3.13 -14.36 12.01
C ALA A 37 3.36 -12.96 12.59
N LEU A 38 4.57 -12.42 12.46
CA LEU A 38 4.89 -11.04 12.88
C LEU A 38 4.11 -10.00 12.07
N ALA A 39 3.91 -10.23 10.77
CA ALA A 39 3.07 -9.35 9.96
C ALA A 39 1.64 -9.27 10.48
N GLN A 40 1.06 -10.40 10.93
CA GLN A 40 -0.26 -10.42 11.55
C GLN A 40 -0.28 -9.74 12.93
N GLU A 41 0.81 -9.82 13.69
CA GLU A 41 0.93 -9.13 14.98
C GLU A 41 1.01 -7.60 14.81
N TYR A 42 1.80 -7.11 13.84
CA TYR A 42 2.03 -5.68 13.63
C TYR A 42 1.04 -5.02 12.68
N GLY A 43 0.30 -5.80 11.90
CA GLY A 43 -0.72 -5.29 10.97
C GLY A 43 -1.74 -4.36 11.62
N PRO A 44 -2.36 -4.72 12.77
CA PRO A 44 -3.34 -3.85 13.44
C PRO A 44 -2.77 -2.50 13.88
N ILE A 45 -1.49 -2.44 14.26
CA ILE A 45 -0.81 -1.19 14.63
C ILE A 45 -0.63 -0.33 13.38
N THR A 46 -0.20 -0.94 12.28
CA THR A 46 -0.03 -0.28 10.97
C THR A 46 -1.35 0.30 10.49
N GLU A 47 -2.45 -0.48 10.59
CA GLU A 47 -3.79 -0.03 10.23
C GLU A 47 -4.27 1.13 11.11
N ALA A 48 -4.03 1.08 12.42
CA ALA A 48 -4.42 2.16 13.34
C ALA A 48 -3.73 3.48 13.00
N ILE A 49 -2.44 3.44 12.66
CA ILE A 49 -1.67 4.62 12.22
C ILE A 49 -2.21 5.15 10.88
N ALA A 50 -2.53 4.27 9.94
CA ALA A 50 -3.12 4.66 8.66
C ALA A 50 -4.50 5.31 8.83
N ARG A 51 -5.36 4.77 9.70
CA ARG A 51 -6.67 5.35 10.02
C ARG A 51 -6.54 6.71 10.70
N GLN A 52 -5.64 6.86 11.66
CA GLN A 52 -5.35 8.15 12.29
C GLN A 52 -4.89 9.19 11.26
N THR A 53 -4.03 8.79 10.32
CA THR A 53 -3.59 9.66 9.22
C THR A 53 -4.75 10.04 8.31
N ALA A 54 -5.59 9.08 7.92
CA ALA A 54 -6.75 9.35 7.08
C ALA A 54 -7.74 10.32 7.75
N GLU A 55 -8.01 10.15 9.04
CA GLU A 55 -8.91 11.02 9.82
C GLU A 55 -8.42 12.48 9.88
N GLU A 56 -7.10 12.72 9.97
CA GLU A 56 -6.53 14.08 10.00
C GLU A 56 -6.78 14.84 8.68
N PHE A 57 -6.91 14.12 7.56
CA PHE A 57 -7.06 14.70 6.23
C PHE A 57 -8.44 14.46 5.60
N ASP A 58 -9.48 14.13 6.39
CA ASP A 58 -10.81 13.77 5.91
C ASP A 58 -10.81 12.69 4.82
N GLY A 59 -9.83 11.81 4.90
CA GLY A 59 -9.61 10.69 3.99
C GLY A 59 -10.17 9.37 4.52
N VAL A 60 -9.78 8.30 3.88
CA VAL A 60 -10.12 6.92 4.27
C VAL A 60 -8.86 6.05 4.27
N ALA A 61 -8.86 5.00 5.07
CA ALA A 61 -7.82 3.98 5.04
C ALA A 61 -8.45 2.61 4.71
N THR A 62 -7.75 1.82 3.89
CA THR A 62 -8.17 0.43 3.68
C THR A 62 -7.93 -0.41 4.94
N GLU A 63 -8.65 -1.51 5.06
CA GLU A 63 -8.26 -2.55 5.99
C GLU A 63 -6.85 -3.07 5.67
N ILE A 64 -6.20 -3.67 6.68
CA ILE A 64 -4.89 -4.25 6.49
C ILE A 64 -4.98 -5.46 5.56
N ASN A 65 -4.13 -5.48 4.54
CA ASN A 65 -4.01 -6.59 3.61
C ASN A 65 -2.74 -7.38 3.95
N TYR A 66 -2.89 -8.67 4.16
CA TYR A 66 -1.80 -9.59 4.39
C TYR A 66 -1.44 -10.34 3.10
N LYS A 67 -0.16 -10.30 2.74
CA LYS A 67 0.33 -11.08 1.59
C LYS A 67 0.19 -12.57 1.86
N SER A 68 -0.35 -13.33 0.90
CA SER A 68 -0.42 -14.79 1.04
C SER A 68 0.98 -15.42 1.05
N PRO A 69 1.16 -16.57 1.72
CA PRO A 69 2.43 -17.30 1.75
C PRO A 69 3.00 -17.52 0.34
N GLU A 70 2.16 -17.96 -0.60
CA GLU A 70 2.57 -18.25 -2.00
C GLU A 70 3.05 -16.96 -2.72
N SER A 71 2.38 -15.83 -2.47
CA SER A 71 2.77 -14.54 -3.04
C SER A 71 4.06 -14.00 -2.41
N ALA A 72 4.26 -14.24 -1.12
CA ALA A 72 5.49 -13.87 -0.40
C ALA A 72 6.68 -14.70 -0.90
N GLU A 73 6.51 -16.02 -1.00
CA GLU A 73 7.52 -16.94 -1.52
C GLU A 73 7.92 -16.59 -2.96
N ARG A 74 6.94 -16.43 -3.86
CA ARG A 74 7.19 -16.04 -5.25
C ARG A 74 7.96 -14.71 -5.33
N LYS A 75 7.62 -13.74 -4.47
CA LYS A 75 8.33 -12.45 -4.43
C LYS A 75 9.79 -12.64 -3.97
N CYS A 76 10.03 -13.42 -2.93
CA CYS A 76 11.40 -13.71 -2.50
C CYS A 76 12.22 -14.43 -3.58
N GLN A 77 11.61 -15.36 -4.32
CA GLN A 77 12.28 -16.05 -5.44
C GLN A 77 12.63 -15.05 -6.55
N THR A 78 11.70 -14.15 -6.92
CA THR A 78 11.90 -13.14 -7.97
C THR A 78 12.96 -12.11 -7.59
N ASP A 79 12.89 -11.60 -6.35
CA ASP A 79 13.75 -10.52 -5.87
C ASP A 79 15.06 -11.04 -5.24
N SER A 80 15.24 -12.38 -5.18
CA SER A 80 16.36 -13.04 -4.51
C SER A 80 16.54 -12.56 -3.06
N CYS A 81 15.43 -12.44 -2.31
CA CYS A 81 15.41 -11.93 -0.94
C CYS A 81 15.06 -13.00 0.09
N MET A 82 15.31 -12.71 1.35
CA MET A 82 14.85 -13.51 2.49
C MET A 82 13.46 -13.01 2.95
N PRO A 83 12.65 -13.85 3.65
CA PRO A 83 11.30 -13.48 4.08
C PRO A 83 11.23 -12.17 4.88
N PHE A 84 12.20 -11.90 5.75
CA PHE A 84 12.27 -10.67 6.54
C PHE A 84 12.67 -9.41 5.73
N ASP A 85 13.15 -9.56 4.50
CA ASP A 85 13.42 -8.43 3.61
C ASP A 85 12.14 -7.89 2.96
N LEU A 86 11.05 -8.68 2.99
CA LEU A 86 9.75 -8.25 2.47
C LEU A 86 9.16 -7.15 3.35
N LYS A 87 8.73 -6.06 2.73
CA LYS A 87 8.23 -4.87 3.42
C LYS A 87 6.72 -4.72 3.33
N ASP A 88 6.08 -5.58 2.55
CA ASP A 88 4.66 -5.55 2.20
C ASP A 88 3.92 -6.83 2.60
N LEU A 89 4.43 -7.55 3.63
CA LEU A 89 3.72 -8.70 4.20
C LEU A 89 2.42 -8.28 4.90
N ALA A 90 2.42 -7.09 5.52
CA ALA A 90 1.22 -6.40 5.98
C ALA A 90 1.21 -4.99 5.37
N ARG A 91 0.14 -4.64 4.66
CA ARG A 91 0.02 -3.38 3.91
C ARG A 91 -1.37 -2.79 4.05
N THR A 92 -1.43 -1.46 4.17
CA THR A 92 -2.67 -0.68 4.07
C THR A 92 -2.46 0.54 3.18
N THR A 93 -3.53 1.19 2.78
CA THR A 93 -3.49 2.39 1.93
C THR A 93 -4.27 3.51 2.59
N VAL A 94 -3.66 4.70 2.69
CA VAL A 94 -4.33 5.97 3.01
C VAL A 94 -4.72 6.64 1.71
N VAL A 95 -6.00 6.95 1.56
CA VAL A 95 -6.56 7.72 0.44
C VAL A 95 -7.11 9.02 1.01
N ALA A 96 -6.37 10.11 0.87
CA ALA A 96 -6.63 11.31 1.67
C ALA A 96 -6.78 12.61 0.88
N THR A 97 -6.59 12.61 -0.44
CA THR A 97 -6.64 13.86 -1.22
C THR A 97 -7.02 13.63 -2.67
N TRP A 98 -7.58 14.66 -3.30
CA TRP A 98 -7.83 14.72 -4.76
C TRP A 98 -6.60 15.25 -5.51
N ASP A 99 -5.81 16.10 -4.86
CA ASP A 99 -4.65 16.76 -5.46
C ASP A 99 -3.35 16.03 -5.13
N SER A 100 -2.60 15.68 -6.17
CA SER A 100 -1.27 15.08 -6.02
C SER A 100 -0.27 15.96 -5.28
N ALA A 101 -0.41 17.29 -5.38
CA ALA A 101 0.46 18.21 -4.65
C ALA A 101 0.24 18.16 -3.12
N ALA A 102 -0.97 17.82 -2.67
CA ALA A 102 -1.30 17.69 -1.25
C ALA A 102 -0.84 16.36 -0.63
N VAL A 103 -0.44 15.37 -1.43
CA VAL A 103 0.06 14.07 -0.92
C VAL A 103 1.28 14.27 -0.02
N GLY A 104 2.14 15.26 -0.33
CA GLY A 104 3.31 15.58 0.48
C GLY A 104 2.98 15.90 1.94
N GLU A 105 1.90 16.63 2.19
CA GLU A 105 1.45 16.98 3.55
C GLU A 105 1.00 15.75 4.34
N VAL A 106 0.28 14.83 3.67
CA VAL A 106 -0.14 13.55 4.26
C VAL A 106 1.07 12.69 4.64
N VAL A 107 2.06 12.63 3.74
CA VAL A 107 3.31 11.88 3.96
C VAL A 107 4.11 12.48 5.12
N GLU A 108 4.26 13.81 5.17
CA GLU A 108 4.97 14.49 6.26
C GLU A 108 4.30 14.25 7.62
N PHE A 109 2.98 14.30 7.67
CA PHE A 109 2.24 13.97 8.89
C PHE A 109 2.50 12.51 9.31
N LEU A 110 2.38 11.56 8.37
CA LEU A 110 2.62 10.14 8.62
C LEU A 110 4.06 9.86 9.11
N ILE A 111 5.06 10.50 8.50
CA ILE A 111 6.45 10.40 8.94
C ILE A 111 6.61 10.96 10.37
N THR A 112 5.96 12.09 10.66
CA THR A 112 6.03 12.74 11.98
C THR A 112 5.49 11.81 13.07
N ILE A 113 4.25 11.30 12.90
CA ILE A 113 3.64 10.45 13.95
C ILE A 113 4.36 9.11 14.10
N THR A 114 4.89 8.54 13.02
CA THR A 114 5.66 7.29 13.09
C THR A 114 7.04 7.50 13.70
N THR A 115 7.66 8.65 13.49
CA THR A 115 8.94 9.03 14.14
C THR A 115 8.74 9.26 15.64
N GLU A 116 7.67 9.94 16.05
CA GLU A 116 7.33 10.16 17.47
C GLU A 116 7.06 8.85 18.22
N GLN A 117 6.61 7.81 17.52
CA GLN A 117 6.38 6.46 18.05
C GLN A 117 7.58 5.53 17.90
N GLU A 118 8.71 6.01 17.39
CA GLU A 118 9.92 5.22 17.11
C GLU A 118 9.69 4.07 16.10
N LEU A 119 8.68 4.22 15.24
CA LEU A 119 8.29 3.23 14.23
C LEU A 119 8.66 3.62 12.80
N PHE A 120 9.21 4.82 12.56
CA PHE A 120 9.59 5.22 11.21
C PHE A 120 10.76 4.37 10.69
N GLY A 121 10.53 3.62 9.62
CA GLY A 121 11.56 2.84 8.93
C GLY A 121 12.16 3.59 7.76
N ARG A 122 11.34 3.86 6.74
CA ARG A 122 11.77 4.60 5.55
C ARG A 122 10.59 5.20 4.79
N TYR A 123 10.89 6.18 3.97
CA TYR A 123 10.01 6.72 2.95
C TYR A 123 10.54 6.43 1.54
N LYS A 124 9.63 6.20 0.59
CA LYS A 124 9.94 6.02 -0.83
C LYS A 124 8.85 6.65 -1.68
N HIS A 125 9.21 7.61 -2.52
CA HIS A 125 8.39 8.00 -3.66
C HIS A 125 8.67 7.04 -4.82
N GLN A 126 7.65 6.36 -5.31
CA GLN A 126 7.77 5.39 -6.39
C GLN A 126 7.13 5.94 -7.66
N THR A 127 7.86 5.90 -8.75
CA THR A 127 7.37 6.27 -10.09
C THR A 127 7.68 5.17 -11.08
N SER A 128 6.91 5.11 -12.16
CA SER A 128 7.16 4.21 -13.29
C SER A 128 7.14 4.97 -14.61
N ASP A 129 7.75 4.37 -15.63
CA ASP A 129 7.77 4.91 -17.00
C ASP A 129 6.43 4.73 -17.75
N TYR A 130 5.44 4.09 -17.09
CA TYR A 130 4.07 3.91 -17.58
C TYR A 130 3.04 4.75 -16.81
N GLY A 131 3.47 5.75 -16.03
CA GLY A 131 2.61 6.78 -15.43
C GLY A 131 2.17 6.51 -13.99
N TYR A 132 2.42 5.31 -13.44
CA TYR A 132 2.15 5.05 -12.02
C TYR A 132 3.09 5.86 -11.13
N TRP A 133 2.56 6.40 -10.06
CA TRP A 133 3.32 6.91 -8.93
C TRP A 133 2.60 6.60 -7.61
N GLY A 134 3.31 6.63 -6.51
CA GLY A 134 2.75 6.42 -5.18
C GLY A 134 3.81 6.68 -4.12
N ASP A 135 3.36 7.04 -2.96
CA ASP A 135 4.18 7.31 -1.81
C ASP A 135 4.03 6.17 -0.80
N ILE A 136 5.15 5.70 -0.30
CA ILE A 136 5.23 4.55 0.58
C ILE A 136 6.00 4.94 1.83
N VAL A 137 5.38 4.75 2.98
CA VAL A 137 6.03 4.82 4.29
C VAL A 137 6.06 3.42 4.87
N ASN A 138 7.26 2.91 5.14
CA ASN A 138 7.42 1.65 5.85
C ASN A 138 7.62 1.91 7.33
N LEU A 139 6.91 1.15 8.16
CA LEU A 139 7.09 1.12 9.60
C LEU A 139 8.05 0.01 9.96
N GLN A 140 8.98 0.26 10.86
CA GLN A 140 9.95 -0.70 11.33
C GLN A 140 9.51 -1.27 12.69
N PHE A 141 9.33 -2.57 12.75
CA PHE A 141 9.07 -3.33 13.97
C PHE A 141 10.17 -4.38 14.13
N ASP A 142 11.00 -4.25 15.13
CA ASP A 142 12.12 -5.18 15.37
C ASP A 142 12.80 -5.64 14.06
N SER A 143 12.49 -6.84 13.59
CA SER A 143 13.07 -7.46 12.39
C SER A 143 12.18 -7.35 11.13
N LEU A 144 10.96 -6.81 11.23
CA LEU A 144 10.01 -6.75 10.13
C LEU A 144 9.62 -5.31 9.79
N MET A 145 9.40 -5.04 8.51
CA MET A 145 8.74 -3.82 8.06
C MET A 145 7.32 -4.10 7.60
N THR A 146 6.40 -3.15 7.86
CA THR A 146 5.08 -3.08 7.24
C THR A 146 4.99 -1.88 6.31
N GLU A 147 3.92 -1.78 5.51
CA GLU A 147 3.81 -0.77 4.47
C GLU A 147 2.51 0.03 4.61
N ILE A 148 2.62 1.37 4.61
CA ILE A 148 1.50 2.28 4.38
C ILE A 148 1.72 2.97 3.04
N GLN A 149 0.80 2.78 2.10
CA GLN A 149 0.76 3.52 0.85
C GLN A 149 -0.08 4.78 1.03
N VAL A 150 0.36 5.90 0.46
CA VAL A 150 -0.44 7.13 0.40
C VAL A 150 -0.80 7.38 -1.05
N LYS A 151 -2.10 7.50 -1.34
CA LYS A 151 -2.65 7.69 -2.69
C LYS A 151 -3.66 8.82 -2.72
N THR A 152 -3.80 9.45 -3.88
CA THR A 152 -4.99 10.26 -4.19
C THR A 152 -6.17 9.34 -4.50
N TYR A 153 -7.40 9.88 -4.48
CA TYR A 153 -8.61 9.16 -4.90
C TYR A 153 -8.48 8.61 -6.32
N GLY A 154 -7.94 9.41 -7.26
CA GLY A 154 -7.71 8.97 -8.63
C GLY A 154 -6.68 7.84 -8.76
N MET A 155 -5.59 7.88 -7.98
CA MET A 155 -4.58 6.82 -7.98
C MET A 155 -5.08 5.53 -7.34
N PHE A 156 -5.91 5.63 -6.30
CA PHE A 156 -6.57 4.47 -5.69
C PHE A 156 -7.56 3.83 -6.68
N TYR A 157 -8.42 4.65 -7.30
CA TYR A 157 -9.35 4.21 -8.35
C TYR A 157 -8.62 3.51 -9.51
N ALA A 158 -7.46 4.03 -9.91
CA ALA A 158 -6.67 3.43 -10.98
C ALA A 158 -6.13 2.03 -10.66
N ALA A 159 -5.74 1.81 -9.41
CA ALA A 159 -4.97 0.64 -9.02
C ALA A 159 -5.83 -0.55 -8.56
N ASP A 160 -6.99 -0.27 -7.99
CA ASP A 160 -7.77 -1.26 -7.24
C ASP A 160 -9.08 -1.61 -7.98
N PRO A 161 -9.61 -2.85 -7.85
CA PRO A 161 -10.83 -3.27 -8.54
C PRO A 161 -12.06 -2.51 -8.01
N GLU A 162 -13.12 -2.44 -8.83
CA GLU A 162 -14.34 -1.68 -8.55
C GLU A 162 -14.93 -1.94 -7.16
N GLU A 163 -15.06 -3.22 -6.78
CA GLU A 163 -15.63 -3.60 -5.50
C GLU A 163 -14.85 -2.97 -4.33
N MET A 164 -13.51 -3.09 -4.35
CA MET A 164 -12.64 -2.50 -3.33
C MET A 164 -12.68 -0.97 -3.35
N VAL A 165 -12.76 -0.37 -4.53
CA VAL A 165 -12.87 1.10 -4.66
C VAL A 165 -14.17 1.57 -4.01
N ARG A 166 -15.33 0.96 -4.35
CA ARG A 166 -16.63 1.32 -3.77
C ARG A 166 -16.69 1.12 -2.26
N GLU A 167 -16.17 0.01 -1.78
CA GLU A 167 -16.10 -0.27 -0.33
C GLU A 167 -15.24 0.75 0.43
N THR A 168 -14.14 1.19 -0.17
CA THR A 168 -13.16 2.06 0.51
C THR A 168 -13.55 3.53 0.45
N ILE A 169 -13.79 4.06 -0.77
CA ILE A 169 -14.03 5.50 -0.93
C ILE A 169 -15.53 5.86 -0.99
N GLY A 170 -16.40 4.88 -1.06
CA GLY A 170 -17.85 5.02 -1.15
C GLY A 170 -18.36 5.24 -2.56
N ASP A 171 -19.64 4.88 -2.79
CA ASP A 171 -20.28 4.99 -4.11
C ASP A 171 -20.29 6.42 -4.66
N GLU A 172 -20.49 7.42 -3.80
CA GLU A 172 -20.54 8.83 -4.23
C GLU A 172 -19.24 9.28 -4.90
N ARG A 173 -18.09 9.00 -4.27
CA ARG A 173 -16.78 9.36 -4.83
C ARG A 173 -16.46 8.51 -6.06
N TYR A 174 -16.83 7.23 -6.04
CA TYR A 174 -16.69 6.36 -7.21
C TYR A 174 -17.45 6.92 -8.43
N GLU A 175 -18.75 7.19 -8.30
CA GLU A 175 -19.59 7.70 -9.38
C GLU A 175 -19.11 9.09 -9.85
N TYR A 176 -18.64 9.93 -8.94
CA TYR A 176 -18.02 11.20 -9.31
C TYR A 176 -16.80 10.98 -10.22
N ILE A 177 -15.85 10.13 -9.82
CA ILE A 177 -14.67 9.84 -10.62
C ILE A 177 -15.05 9.32 -11.99
N TYR A 178 -15.97 8.34 -12.05
CA TYR A 178 -16.44 7.78 -13.31
C TYR A 178 -17.10 8.84 -14.19
N SER A 179 -17.96 9.70 -13.62
CA SER A 179 -18.68 10.74 -14.37
C SER A 179 -17.78 11.78 -15.02
N VAL A 180 -16.66 12.14 -14.36
CA VAL A 180 -15.74 13.17 -14.87
C VAL A 180 -14.64 12.59 -15.76
N THR A 181 -14.34 11.30 -15.64
CA THR A 181 -13.25 10.67 -16.38
C THR A 181 -13.71 9.74 -17.50
N GLY A 182 -14.84 9.06 -17.32
CA GLY A 182 -15.37 8.06 -18.25
C GLY A 182 -14.50 6.80 -18.36
N VAL A 183 -13.59 6.56 -17.41
CA VAL A 183 -12.69 5.38 -17.43
C VAL A 183 -13.02 4.41 -16.31
N GLU A 184 -12.84 3.12 -16.59
CA GLU A 184 -13.08 2.04 -15.63
C GLU A 184 -11.98 1.98 -14.55
N PRO A 185 -12.29 1.54 -13.31
CA PRO A 185 -11.30 1.36 -12.25
C PRO A 185 -10.38 0.15 -12.51
N GLY A 186 -9.26 0.07 -11.79
CA GLY A 186 -8.39 -1.11 -11.76
C GLY A 186 -7.58 -1.38 -13.02
N MET A 187 -7.72 -0.57 -14.06
CA MET A 187 -7.03 -0.80 -15.34
C MET A 187 -5.52 -0.70 -15.25
N ALA A 188 -5.00 0.02 -14.25
CA ALA A 188 -3.57 0.09 -14.00
C ALA A 188 -2.95 -1.29 -13.74
N HIS A 189 -3.65 -2.14 -12.97
CA HIS A 189 -3.20 -3.51 -12.71
C HIS A 189 -3.22 -4.37 -13.99
N VAL A 190 -4.27 -4.24 -14.80
CA VAL A 190 -4.38 -4.94 -16.09
C VAL A 190 -3.22 -4.58 -17.01
N TYR A 191 -2.93 -3.28 -17.16
CA TYR A 191 -1.81 -2.83 -18.01
C TYR A 191 -0.47 -3.31 -17.46
N TYR A 192 -0.28 -3.26 -16.14
CA TYR A 192 0.94 -3.72 -15.49
C TYR A 192 1.21 -5.21 -15.75
N GLU A 193 0.21 -6.07 -15.62
CA GLU A 193 0.37 -7.50 -15.88
C GLU A 193 0.75 -7.79 -17.33
N ILE A 194 0.21 -7.04 -18.30
CA ILE A 194 0.57 -7.17 -19.70
C ILE A 194 2.01 -6.67 -19.97
N ILE A 195 2.37 -5.54 -19.37
CA ILE A 195 3.71 -4.92 -19.55
C ILE A 195 4.82 -5.85 -19.03
N ARG A 196 4.58 -6.56 -17.92
CA ARG A 196 5.58 -7.43 -17.28
C ARG A 196 5.56 -8.88 -17.76
N ALA A 197 4.60 -9.27 -18.60
CA ALA A 197 4.50 -10.65 -19.07
C ALA A 197 5.65 -10.99 -20.04
N ASP A 198 6.38 -12.07 -19.73
CA ASP A 198 7.52 -12.56 -20.55
C ASP A 198 7.13 -12.90 -22.00
N THR A 199 5.83 -13.13 -22.24
CA THR A 199 5.28 -13.44 -23.56
C THR A 199 4.93 -12.23 -24.39
N SER A 200 5.01 -11.01 -23.82
CA SER A 200 4.65 -9.78 -24.52
C SER A 200 5.76 -9.33 -25.47
N SER A 201 5.38 -8.97 -26.71
CA SER A 201 6.31 -8.36 -27.65
C SER A 201 6.68 -6.94 -27.24
N GLU A 202 7.83 -6.43 -27.69
CA GLU A 202 8.24 -5.03 -27.45
C GLU A 202 7.18 -4.03 -27.93
N ALA A 203 6.54 -4.29 -29.06
CA ALA A 203 5.47 -3.44 -29.59
C ALA A 203 4.23 -3.47 -28.68
N THR A 204 3.87 -4.63 -28.13
CA THR A 204 2.78 -4.78 -27.16
C THR A 204 3.11 -4.01 -25.88
N ILE A 205 4.31 -4.17 -25.34
CA ILE A 205 4.78 -3.46 -24.14
C ILE A 205 4.72 -1.94 -24.35
N ALA A 206 5.24 -1.44 -25.48
CA ALA A 206 5.23 -0.01 -25.79
C ALA A 206 3.79 0.55 -25.89
N HIS A 207 2.89 -0.18 -26.53
CA HIS A 207 1.49 0.19 -26.65
C HIS A 207 0.80 0.28 -25.28
N TYR A 208 0.94 -0.75 -24.44
CA TYR A 208 0.31 -0.75 -23.11
C TYR A 208 0.94 0.26 -22.14
N LYS A 209 2.23 0.55 -22.25
CA LYS A 209 2.84 1.67 -21.52
C LYS A 209 2.23 3.03 -21.93
N GLN A 210 1.90 3.22 -23.20
CA GLN A 210 1.23 4.43 -23.66
C GLN A 210 -0.20 4.52 -23.13
N LEU A 211 -0.99 3.45 -23.20
CA LEU A 211 -2.33 3.40 -22.66
C LEU A 211 -2.33 3.67 -21.15
N SER A 212 -1.41 3.07 -20.42
CA SER A 212 -1.25 3.26 -18.99
C SER A 212 -0.93 4.72 -18.64
N ARG A 213 0.02 5.36 -19.36
CA ARG A 213 0.33 6.79 -19.14
C ARG A 213 -0.87 7.70 -19.37
N GLU A 214 -1.66 7.44 -20.42
CA GLU A 214 -2.86 8.22 -20.70
C GLU A 214 -3.92 8.01 -19.62
N TYR A 215 -4.15 6.79 -19.18
CA TYR A 215 -5.06 6.44 -18.12
C TYR A 215 -4.71 7.15 -16.81
N PHE A 216 -3.44 7.08 -16.37
CA PHE A 216 -3.00 7.79 -15.17
C PHE A 216 -3.07 9.32 -15.33
N ARG A 217 -2.77 9.86 -16.51
CA ARG A 217 -2.89 11.30 -16.77
C ARG A 217 -4.32 11.80 -16.57
N ILE A 218 -5.32 11.03 -17.02
CA ILE A 218 -6.74 11.36 -16.80
C ILE A 218 -7.05 11.37 -15.30
N LEU A 219 -6.65 10.32 -14.58
CA LEU A 219 -6.99 10.14 -13.16
C LEU A 219 -6.19 11.03 -12.19
N GLN A 220 -5.05 11.59 -12.62
CA GLN A 220 -4.30 12.57 -11.84
C GLN A 220 -4.86 14.00 -11.93
N SER A 221 -5.71 14.26 -12.92
CA SER A 221 -6.28 15.59 -13.18
C SER A 221 -7.73 15.74 -12.74
N ILE A 222 -8.24 14.86 -11.90
CA ILE A 222 -9.61 14.92 -11.40
C ILE A 222 -9.74 16.12 -10.45
N PRO A 223 -10.64 17.07 -10.72
CA PRO A 223 -10.89 18.18 -9.80
C PRO A 223 -11.51 17.65 -8.50
N LYS A 224 -11.30 18.38 -7.39
CA LYS A 224 -12.07 18.12 -6.17
C LYS A 224 -13.56 18.39 -6.47
N PRO A 225 -14.50 17.53 -6.02
CA PRO A 225 -15.93 17.83 -6.13
C PRO A 225 -16.26 19.16 -5.48
N ASP A 226 -17.15 19.96 -6.10
CA ASP A 226 -17.72 21.15 -5.46
C ASP A 226 -18.54 20.70 -4.23
N GLU A 227 -18.35 21.40 -3.10
CA GLU A 227 -19.07 21.16 -1.84
C GLU A 227 -20.53 21.59 -1.92
#